data_fb4b5fb0713eb55ab223a06b842a85d2
#
_entry.id   fb4b5fb0713eb55ab223a06b842a85d2
#
_cell.length_a   1.000
_cell.length_b   1.000
_cell.length_c   1.000
_cell.angle_alpha   90.00
_cell.angle_beta   90.00
_cell.angle_gamma   90.00
#
_symmetry.space_group_name_H-M   'P 1'
#
loop_
_entity.id
_entity.type
_entity.pdbx_description
1 polymer ?
#
loop_
_entity_poly.entity_id
_entity_poly.type
_entity_poly.pdbx_seq_one_letter_code
_entity_poly.pdbx_strand_id
1 'polypeptide(L)'
;MCMIRPSFLSSAERLELEACVRRQREDHGIERRANAMLLLDDGESCTQIAKFLYLDDDTIRGWYEAYRRDGWEVLALDGWQGGQSRMTSAQEAALCGWLEARFCRSTGEIRAYILAEFGLRYSQSGCIKLLARLGFEYRKPKPLPQVASVQKQAEFIALYESLMNNLHADEAVYFADAVHPEYQTKPAFGWVKTGSNPAVKTTAGRGRVNIHGALNLETFDTPFVEPTTVDGVSAAQLLAKIEARNPDKRVIHVIWDNAAYHKGPDVRAFLARPGCRIHLIQLPPYCPHLNPIERLWAVLHQYVTHNRYYPSQKQFAAAILAFFRETIPKEWKNFRDKVSDNFRITTHDNFRVLA
;
A
#
# COMPACT_ATOMS: atom_id res chain seq x y z
N MET A 1 25.55 44.86 30.63
CA MET A 1 25.36 44.02 29.40
C MET A 1 26.70 43.40 29.05
N CYS A 2 26.84 42.08 29.15
CA CYS A 2 28.11 41.43 28.77
C CYS A 2 28.16 41.34 27.23
N MET A 3 29.18 42.02 26.63
CA MET A 3 29.41 41.93 25.18
C MET A 3 29.85 40.50 24.85
N ILE A 4 29.15 39.86 23.90
CA ILE A 4 29.56 38.58 23.34
C ILE A 4 30.82 38.81 22.52
N ARG A 5 31.91 38.10 22.85
CA ARG A 5 33.17 38.18 22.09
C ARG A 5 33.10 37.24 20.91
N PRO A 6 33.47 37.69 19.69
CA PRO A 6 33.54 36.82 18.53
C PRO A 6 34.63 35.77 18.69
N SER A 7 34.63 34.76 17.79
CA SER A 7 35.60 33.65 17.72
C SER A 7 35.60 32.81 19.00
N PHE A 8 34.45 32.52 19.55
CA PHE A 8 34.28 31.66 20.73
C PHE A 8 34.13 30.19 20.43
N LEU A 9 33.85 29.83 19.15
CA LEU A 9 33.78 28.45 18.69
C LEU A 9 35.17 27.88 18.42
N SER A 10 35.42 26.65 18.86
CA SER A 10 36.55 25.88 18.37
C SER A 10 36.39 25.52 16.89
N SER A 11 37.46 25.21 16.20
CA SER A 11 37.41 24.77 14.79
C SER A 11 36.55 23.51 14.60
N ALA A 12 36.51 22.61 15.57
CA ALA A 12 35.68 21.41 15.52
C ALA A 12 34.19 21.73 15.68
N GLU A 13 33.81 22.53 16.67
CA GLU A 13 32.43 22.99 16.91
C GLU A 13 31.92 23.77 15.69
N ARG A 14 32.75 24.65 15.11
CA ARG A 14 32.37 25.42 13.94
C ARG A 14 32.08 24.49 12.74
N LEU A 15 32.90 23.49 12.47
CA LEU A 15 32.65 22.52 11.40
C LEU A 15 31.37 21.71 11.62
N GLU A 16 31.08 21.35 12.87
CA GLU A 16 29.86 20.62 13.23
C GLU A 16 28.60 21.47 12.99
N LEU A 17 28.62 22.74 13.39
CA LEU A 17 27.52 23.68 13.16
C LEU A 17 27.32 23.94 11.66
N GLU A 18 28.39 24.17 10.90
CA GLU A 18 28.31 24.32 9.44
C GLU A 18 27.76 23.06 8.77
N ALA A 19 28.15 21.87 9.22
CA ALA A 19 27.60 20.62 8.71
C ALA A 19 26.11 20.47 9.06
N CYS A 20 25.68 20.92 10.24
CA CYS A 20 24.28 20.95 10.63
C CYS A 20 23.46 21.83 9.68
N VAL A 21 23.92 23.06 9.40
CA VAL A 21 23.24 24.00 8.47
C VAL A 21 23.17 23.44 7.05
N ARG A 22 24.23 22.77 6.57
CA ARG A 22 24.29 22.22 5.20
C ARG A 22 23.45 20.97 5.00
N ARG A 23 23.09 20.24 6.07
CA ARG A 23 22.36 18.95 5.96
C ARG A 23 20.90 19.07 5.55
N GLN A 24 20.31 20.28 5.54
CA GLN A 24 18.91 20.54 5.15
C GLN A 24 17.93 19.44 5.64
N ARG A 25 18.01 19.13 6.93
CA ARG A 25 17.08 18.18 7.55
C ARG A 25 15.85 18.89 8.09
N GLU A 26 14.78 18.15 8.30
CA GLU A 26 13.42 18.60 8.64
C GLU A 26 13.28 19.47 9.90
N ASP A 27 14.34 19.69 10.67
CA ASP A 27 14.31 20.49 11.91
C ASP A 27 14.88 21.90 11.70
N HIS A 28 14.03 22.77 11.15
CA HIS A 28 14.33 24.19 10.95
C HIS A 28 14.70 24.95 12.23
N GLY A 29 14.32 24.40 13.41
CA GLY A 29 14.66 25.00 14.70
C GLY A 29 16.14 24.85 15.03
N ILE A 30 16.71 23.67 14.79
CA ILE A 30 18.13 23.37 15.02
C ILE A 30 19.00 24.17 14.06
N GLU A 31 18.66 24.19 12.77
CA GLU A 31 19.39 24.96 11.75
C GLU A 31 19.42 26.44 12.07
N ARG A 32 18.29 27.00 12.55
CA ARG A 32 18.20 28.41 12.92
C ARG A 32 19.10 28.75 14.12
N ARG A 33 19.17 27.86 15.12
CA ARG A 33 20.06 28.00 16.28
C ARG A 33 21.54 27.88 15.89
N ALA A 34 21.87 26.92 15.00
CA ALA A 34 23.22 26.75 14.47
C ALA A 34 23.68 28.00 13.70
N ASN A 35 22.84 28.53 12.82
CA ASN A 35 23.12 29.76 12.10
C ASN A 35 23.35 30.96 13.04
N ALA A 36 22.53 31.07 14.09
CA ALA A 36 22.71 32.15 15.08
C ALA A 36 24.06 32.06 15.82
N MET A 37 24.51 30.84 16.16
CA MET A 37 25.81 30.66 16.84
C MET A 37 26.98 30.97 15.89
N LEU A 38 26.92 30.56 14.63
CA LEU A 38 27.92 30.86 13.60
C LEU A 38 28.04 32.39 13.38
N LEU A 39 26.90 33.08 13.23
CA LEU A 39 26.88 34.54 13.03
C LEU A 39 27.40 35.30 14.25
N LEU A 40 27.12 34.83 15.48
CA LEU A 40 27.71 35.40 16.72
C LEU A 40 29.21 35.20 16.73
N ASP A 41 29.71 34.04 16.30
CA ASP A 41 31.12 33.73 16.24
C ASP A 41 31.87 34.58 15.18
N ASP A 42 31.17 34.90 14.09
CA ASP A 42 31.64 35.82 13.06
C ASP A 42 31.62 37.31 13.49
N GLY A 43 31.07 37.61 14.68
CA GLY A 43 31.07 38.94 15.27
C GLY A 43 29.81 39.75 15.02
N GLU A 44 28.78 39.16 14.47
CA GLU A 44 27.49 39.84 14.31
C GLU A 44 26.80 40.07 15.67
N SER A 45 26.08 41.18 15.80
CA SER A 45 25.36 41.49 17.05
C SER A 45 24.05 40.72 17.17
N CYS A 46 23.60 40.43 18.40
CA CYS A 46 22.30 39.79 18.64
C CYS A 46 21.14 40.49 17.90
N THR A 47 21.19 41.86 17.89
CA THR A 47 20.16 42.67 17.21
C THR A 47 20.18 42.48 15.70
N GLN A 48 21.37 42.37 15.07
CA GLN A 48 21.50 42.12 13.64
C GLN A 48 21.00 40.70 13.29
N ILE A 49 21.42 39.69 14.05
CA ILE A 49 21.00 38.29 13.86
C ILE A 49 19.50 38.16 14.06
N ALA A 50 18.94 38.78 15.11
CA ALA A 50 17.50 38.79 15.36
C ALA A 50 16.72 39.37 14.17
N LYS A 51 17.23 40.46 13.57
CA LYS A 51 16.65 41.04 12.34
C LYS A 51 16.71 40.09 11.15
N PHE A 52 17.83 39.39 10.94
CA PHE A 52 17.97 38.42 9.82
C PHE A 52 17.10 37.19 10.00
N LEU A 53 16.97 36.69 11.23
CA LEU A 53 16.21 35.48 11.53
C LEU A 53 14.74 35.74 11.88
N TYR A 54 14.30 37.02 11.89
CA TYR A 54 12.96 37.46 12.31
C TYR A 54 12.62 36.98 13.74
N LEU A 55 13.53 37.22 14.69
CA LEU A 55 13.44 36.84 16.09
C LEU A 55 13.70 38.06 17.01
N ASP A 56 13.51 37.88 18.30
CA ASP A 56 13.93 38.84 19.32
C ASP A 56 15.41 38.65 19.66
N ASP A 57 16.12 39.72 19.98
CA ASP A 57 17.53 39.68 20.37
C ASP A 57 17.73 38.96 21.70
N ASP A 58 16.76 38.99 22.60
CA ASP A 58 16.74 38.17 23.81
C ASP A 58 16.71 36.65 23.52
N THR A 59 16.05 36.23 22.46
CA THR A 59 16.08 34.84 22.01
C THR A 59 17.50 34.42 21.59
N ILE A 60 18.18 35.26 20.83
CA ILE A 60 19.56 34.97 20.37
C ILE A 60 20.51 34.93 21.60
N ARG A 61 20.35 35.87 22.52
CA ARG A 61 21.11 35.93 23.76
C ARG A 61 20.87 34.68 24.63
N GLY A 62 19.63 34.28 24.77
CA GLY A 62 19.27 33.06 25.51
C GLY A 62 19.88 31.79 24.91
N TRP A 63 19.94 31.68 23.57
CA TRP A 63 20.64 30.55 22.93
C TRP A 63 22.13 30.57 23.17
N TYR A 64 22.77 31.72 23.13
CA TYR A 64 24.18 31.85 23.45
C TYR A 64 24.49 31.50 24.92
N GLU A 65 23.65 31.95 25.87
CA GLU A 65 23.79 31.59 27.28
C GLU A 65 23.62 30.10 27.53
N ALA A 66 22.64 29.46 26.84
CA ALA A 66 22.45 28.02 26.88
C ALA A 66 23.65 27.27 26.31
N TYR A 67 24.16 27.71 25.13
CA TYR A 67 25.38 27.16 24.56
C TYR A 67 26.58 27.27 25.51
N ARG A 68 26.80 28.43 26.12
CA ARG A 68 27.89 28.62 27.07
C ARG A 68 27.80 27.77 28.33
N ARG A 69 26.61 27.48 28.78
CA ARG A 69 26.37 26.68 29.99
C ARG A 69 26.48 25.17 29.72
N ASP A 70 25.89 24.69 28.63
CA ASP A 70 25.58 23.29 28.42
C ASP A 70 26.10 22.74 27.05
N GLY A 71 26.77 23.58 26.26
CA GLY A 71 27.30 23.20 24.94
C GLY A 71 26.25 23.15 23.82
N TRP A 72 26.73 22.76 22.63
CA TRP A 72 25.88 22.65 21.41
C TRP A 72 24.82 21.56 21.51
N GLU A 73 25.13 20.46 22.20
CA GLU A 73 24.20 19.32 22.31
C GLU A 73 22.84 19.73 22.87
N VAL A 74 22.80 20.63 23.84
CA VAL A 74 21.53 21.13 24.39
C VAL A 74 20.76 22.01 23.41
N LEU A 75 21.44 22.78 22.58
CA LEU A 75 20.82 23.56 21.53
C LEU A 75 20.37 22.69 20.34
N ALA A 76 21.03 21.56 20.10
CA ALA A 76 20.66 20.58 19.10
C ALA A 76 19.46 19.72 19.53
N LEU A 77 19.18 19.65 20.82
CA LEU A 77 17.94 19.09 21.32
C LEU A 77 16.81 20.09 21.06
N ASP A 78 15.76 19.66 20.36
CA ASP A 78 14.55 20.45 20.30
C ASP A 78 14.02 20.60 21.74
N GLY A 79 14.19 21.76 22.31
CA GLY A 79 13.73 22.06 23.68
C GLY A 79 12.21 22.04 23.84
N TRP A 80 11.50 21.77 22.75
CA TRP A 80 10.06 21.55 22.74
C TRP A 80 9.76 20.09 23.16
N GLN A 81 9.71 19.84 24.46
CA GLN A 81 9.31 18.53 25.00
C GLN A 81 7.83 18.17 24.72
N GLY A 82 7.19 18.81 23.73
CA GLY A 82 5.76 18.62 23.51
C GLY A 82 4.91 19.03 24.72
N GLY A 83 3.64 19.35 24.52
CA GLY A 83 2.73 19.52 25.67
C GLY A 83 2.71 18.23 26.50
N GLN A 84 2.85 18.36 27.82
CA GLN A 84 2.74 17.20 28.73
C GLN A 84 1.47 16.42 28.41
N SER A 85 1.58 15.10 28.35
CA SER A 85 0.42 14.25 28.15
C SER A 85 -0.61 14.53 29.25
N ARG A 86 -1.87 14.67 28.86
CA ARG A 86 -2.97 14.82 29.83
C ARG A 86 -3.26 13.51 30.58
N MET A 87 -2.73 12.41 30.07
CA MET A 87 -2.83 11.08 30.67
C MET A 87 -1.52 10.71 31.34
N THR A 88 -1.59 10.03 32.48
CA THR A 88 -0.45 9.40 33.11
C THR A 88 0.00 8.17 32.32
N SER A 89 1.25 7.73 32.48
CA SER A 89 1.78 6.53 31.84
C SER A 89 0.93 5.28 32.14
N ALA A 90 0.38 5.17 33.33
CA ALA A 90 -0.53 4.07 33.72
C ALA A 90 -1.86 4.12 32.95
N GLN A 91 -2.43 5.32 32.76
CA GLN A 91 -3.65 5.52 31.97
C GLN A 91 -3.41 5.24 30.49
N GLU A 92 -2.25 5.62 29.95
CA GLU A 92 -1.87 5.32 28.57
C GLU A 92 -1.70 3.81 28.37
N ALA A 93 -1.05 3.11 29.29
CA ALA A 93 -0.93 1.64 29.25
C ALA A 93 -2.31 0.95 29.31
N ALA A 94 -3.21 1.42 30.17
CA ALA A 94 -4.57 0.90 30.26
C ALA A 94 -5.36 1.15 28.96
N LEU A 95 -5.23 2.33 28.35
CA LEU A 95 -5.83 2.64 27.05
C LEU A 95 -5.27 1.74 25.95
N CYS A 96 -3.96 1.51 25.89
CA CYS A 96 -3.34 0.61 24.94
C CYS A 96 -3.89 -0.80 25.07
N GLY A 97 -3.93 -1.37 26.27
CA GLY A 97 -4.50 -2.71 26.52
C GLY A 97 -5.97 -2.81 26.12
N TRP A 98 -6.76 -1.76 26.38
CA TRP A 98 -8.16 -1.69 25.98
C TRP A 98 -8.32 -1.66 24.45
N LEU A 99 -7.49 -0.90 23.74
CA LEU A 99 -7.48 -0.81 22.28
C LEU A 99 -6.97 -2.11 21.63
N GLU A 100 -5.98 -2.74 22.24
CA GLU A 100 -5.48 -4.02 21.77
C GLU A 100 -6.50 -5.15 21.89
N ALA A 101 -7.37 -5.12 22.88
CA ALA A 101 -8.43 -6.10 23.04
C ALA A 101 -9.65 -5.86 22.13
N ARG A 102 -9.74 -4.73 21.41
CA ARG A 102 -10.95 -4.32 20.66
C ARG A 102 -10.60 -3.71 19.32
N PHE A 103 -11.60 -3.67 18.42
CA PHE A 103 -11.52 -2.96 17.15
C PHE A 103 -12.45 -1.75 17.17
N CYS A 104 -11.92 -0.59 17.54
CA CYS A 104 -12.69 0.65 17.55
C CYS A 104 -12.82 1.23 16.14
N ARG A 105 -14.04 1.49 15.70
CA ARG A 105 -14.32 2.02 14.36
C ARG A 105 -14.18 3.52 14.26
N SER A 106 -14.22 4.21 15.39
CA SER A 106 -14.19 5.67 15.42
C SER A 106 -13.46 6.21 16.64
N THR A 107 -12.90 7.40 16.51
CA THR A 107 -12.37 8.16 17.66
C THR A 107 -13.46 8.52 18.68
N GLY A 108 -14.73 8.48 18.30
CA GLY A 108 -15.86 8.70 19.20
C GLY A 108 -15.94 7.67 20.32
N GLU A 109 -15.81 6.38 19.96
CA GLU A 109 -15.78 5.26 20.91
C GLU A 109 -14.60 5.38 21.88
N ILE A 110 -13.41 5.72 21.36
CA ILE A 110 -12.19 5.87 22.14
C ILE A 110 -12.31 7.06 23.12
N ARG A 111 -12.83 8.18 22.65
CA ARG A 111 -13.06 9.36 23.48
C ARG A 111 -14.09 9.11 24.58
N ALA A 112 -15.13 8.35 24.29
CA ALA A 112 -16.13 7.95 25.28
C ALA A 112 -15.50 7.08 26.36
N TYR A 113 -14.66 6.10 25.99
CA TYR A 113 -13.91 5.29 26.95
C TYR A 113 -12.98 6.13 27.80
N ILE A 114 -12.17 7.00 27.21
CA ILE A 114 -11.24 7.89 27.95
C ILE A 114 -12.00 8.77 28.96
N LEU A 115 -13.17 9.28 28.56
CA LEU A 115 -13.98 10.09 29.46
C LEU A 115 -14.57 9.25 30.60
N ALA A 116 -15.09 8.09 30.32
CA ALA A 116 -15.71 7.20 31.30
C ALA A 116 -14.69 6.67 32.33
N GLU A 117 -13.55 6.21 31.84
CA GLU A 117 -12.54 5.53 32.67
C GLU A 117 -11.61 6.50 33.40
N PHE A 118 -11.21 7.59 32.72
CA PHE A 118 -10.19 8.51 33.23
C PHE A 118 -10.72 9.93 33.53
N GLY A 119 -11.96 10.23 33.21
CA GLY A 119 -12.53 11.56 33.40
C GLY A 119 -11.98 12.63 32.44
N LEU A 120 -11.19 12.25 31.43
CA LEU A 120 -10.48 13.16 30.55
C LEU A 120 -11.27 13.40 29.25
N ARG A 121 -11.45 14.67 28.89
CA ARG A 121 -12.10 15.06 27.63
C ARG A 121 -11.05 15.34 26.55
N TYR A 122 -11.12 14.61 25.43
CA TYR A 122 -10.30 14.84 24.26
C TYR A 122 -11.13 15.39 23.10
N SER A 123 -10.57 16.34 22.33
CA SER A 123 -11.11 16.67 21.00
C SER A 123 -10.83 15.52 20.03
N GLN A 124 -11.48 15.49 18.87
CA GLN A 124 -11.21 14.48 17.85
C GLN A 124 -9.74 14.53 17.39
N SER A 125 -9.25 15.71 17.06
CA SER A 125 -7.86 15.91 16.64
C SER A 125 -6.85 15.55 17.75
N GLY A 126 -7.14 15.89 19.01
CA GLY A 126 -6.31 15.50 20.15
C GLY A 126 -6.27 14.00 20.36
N CYS A 127 -7.40 13.30 20.16
CA CYS A 127 -7.46 11.85 20.24
C CYS A 127 -6.64 11.19 19.10
N ILE A 128 -6.74 11.71 17.86
CA ILE A 128 -5.93 11.21 16.73
C ILE A 128 -4.43 11.37 17.03
N LYS A 129 -4.00 12.53 17.53
CA LYS A 129 -2.59 12.76 17.90
C LYS A 129 -2.13 11.83 19.03
N LEU A 130 -2.98 11.60 20.03
CA LEU A 130 -2.71 10.64 21.10
C LEU A 130 -2.51 9.23 20.55
N LEU A 131 -3.43 8.76 19.69
CA LEU A 131 -3.35 7.43 19.08
C LEU A 131 -2.08 7.26 18.24
N ALA A 132 -1.75 8.25 17.40
CA ALA A 132 -0.51 8.23 16.63
C ALA A 132 0.75 8.14 17.51
N ARG A 133 0.79 8.89 18.61
CA ARG A 133 1.89 8.84 19.58
C ARG A 133 1.98 7.49 20.30
N LEU A 134 0.85 6.85 20.57
CA LEU A 134 0.78 5.50 21.15
C LEU A 134 1.00 4.38 20.12
N GLY A 135 1.30 4.70 18.86
CA GLY A 135 1.60 3.72 17.83
C GLY A 135 0.37 3.10 17.13
N PHE A 136 -0.82 3.68 17.33
CA PHE A 136 -2.04 3.24 16.66
C PHE A 136 -2.28 4.01 15.36
N GLU A 137 -2.72 3.30 14.32
CA GLU A 137 -3.11 3.87 13.04
C GLU A 137 -4.49 3.39 12.60
N TYR A 138 -5.17 4.20 11.81
CA TYR A 138 -6.49 3.85 11.29
C TYR A 138 -6.35 3.03 10.01
N ARG A 139 -6.60 1.72 10.11
CA ARG A 139 -6.48 0.76 9.00
C ARG A 139 -7.74 -0.07 8.82
N LYS A 140 -8.01 -0.44 7.56
CA LYS A 140 -9.00 -1.46 7.22
C LYS A 140 -8.36 -2.85 7.42
N PRO A 141 -8.98 -3.75 8.21
CA PRO A 141 -8.48 -5.11 8.35
C PRO A 141 -8.50 -5.84 7.00
N LYS A 142 -7.54 -6.72 6.80
CA LYS A 142 -7.53 -7.62 5.64
C LYS A 142 -8.39 -8.84 5.95
N PRO A 143 -9.24 -9.29 5.00
CA PRO A 143 -9.92 -10.56 5.16
C PRO A 143 -8.87 -11.69 5.12
N LEU A 144 -8.89 -12.57 6.11
CA LEU A 144 -8.05 -13.76 6.16
C LEU A 144 -8.94 -14.97 5.88
N PRO A 145 -8.60 -15.83 4.92
CA PRO A 145 -9.31 -17.07 4.71
C PRO A 145 -9.10 -17.99 5.91
N GLN A 146 -10.18 -18.38 6.57
CA GLN A 146 -10.15 -19.20 7.79
C GLN A 146 -9.51 -20.60 7.58
N VAL A 147 -9.41 -21.06 6.33
CA VAL A 147 -9.07 -22.45 5.97
C VAL A 147 -7.82 -22.57 5.08
N ALA A 148 -7.07 -21.48 4.88
CA ALA A 148 -5.85 -21.54 4.07
C ALA A 148 -4.73 -22.29 4.81
N SER A 149 -4.34 -23.45 4.30
CA SER A 149 -3.26 -24.25 4.88
C SER A 149 -1.89 -23.66 4.53
N VAL A 150 -1.12 -23.29 5.54
CA VAL A 150 0.28 -22.82 5.42
C VAL A 150 1.14 -23.82 4.66
N GLN A 151 0.99 -25.11 5.02
CA GLN A 151 1.75 -26.18 4.38
C GLN A 151 1.45 -26.27 2.88
N LYS A 152 0.17 -26.25 2.48
CA LYS A 152 -0.22 -26.29 1.06
C LYS A 152 0.25 -25.05 0.28
N GLN A 153 0.32 -23.89 0.93
CA GLN A 153 0.90 -22.69 0.33
C GLN A 153 2.39 -22.89 0.06
N ALA A 154 3.14 -23.39 1.05
CA ALA A 154 4.58 -23.68 0.91
C ALA A 154 4.86 -24.74 -0.18
N GLU A 155 4.08 -25.83 -0.18
CA GLU A 155 4.17 -26.89 -1.19
C GLU A 155 3.92 -26.32 -2.61
N PHE A 156 2.92 -25.47 -2.78
CA PHE A 156 2.65 -24.84 -4.08
C PHE A 156 3.77 -23.90 -4.51
N ILE A 157 4.29 -23.07 -3.60
CA ILE A 157 5.40 -22.14 -3.92
C ILE A 157 6.63 -22.95 -4.35
N ALA A 158 6.98 -24.00 -3.62
CA ALA A 158 8.10 -24.87 -3.98
C ALA A 158 7.90 -25.57 -5.33
N LEU A 159 6.68 -26.05 -5.62
CA LEU A 159 6.31 -26.61 -6.92
C LEU A 159 6.46 -25.59 -8.03
N TYR A 160 5.97 -24.37 -7.82
CA TYR A 160 6.06 -23.29 -8.82
C TYR A 160 7.51 -22.86 -9.07
N GLU A 161 8.30 -22.68 -8.01
CA GLU A 161 9.73 -22.36 -8.12
C GLU A 161 10.49 -23.46 -8.88
N SER A 162 10.21 -24.72 -8.57
CA SER A 162 10.78 -25.86 -9.30
C SER A 162 10.36 -25.85 -10.77
N LEU A 163 9.10 -25.57 -11.06
CA LEU A 163 8.61 -25.46 -12.45
C LEU A 163 9.34 -24.35 -13.19
N MET A 164 9.44 -23.14 -12.60
CA MET A 164 10.06 -21.99 -13.25
C MET A 164 11.55 -22.18 -13.46
N ASN A 165 12.27 -22.80 -12.49
CA ASN A 165 13.69 -23.08 -12.60
C ASN A 165 14.03 -24.13 -13.66
N ASN A 166 13.08 -25.00 -14.00
CA ASN A 166 13.24 -26.07 -14.99
C ASN A 166 12.42 -25.85 -16.27
N LEU A 167 11.84 -24.67 -16.45
CA LEU A 167 10.97 -24.36 -17.59
C LEU A 167 11.77 -24.36 -18.89
N HIS A 168 11.38 -25.19 -19.84
CA HIS A 168 12.00 -25.22 -21.15
C HIS A 168 11.47 -24.12 -22.07
N ALA A 169 12.28 -23.71 -23.04
CA ALA A 169 11.90 -22.65 -23.99
C ALA A 169 10.64 -22.99 -24.83
N ASP A 170 10.35 -24.28 -25.00
CA ASP A 170 9.15 -24.80 -25.67
C ASP A 170 7.97 -25.04 -24.73
N GLU A 171 8.01 -24.48 -23.53
CA GLU A 171 6.93 -24.52 -22.54
C GLU A 171 6.42 -23.10 -22.22
N ALA A 172 5.23 -22.99 -21.67
CA ALA A 172 4.66 -21.73 -21.22
C ALA A 172 3.87 -21.92 -19.93
N VAL A 173 3.78 -20.86 -19.10
CA VAL A 173 3.03 -20.86 -17.87
C VAL A 173 1.99 -19.73 -17.89
N TYR A 174 0.74 -20.08 -17.63
CA TYR A 174 -0.38 -19.16 -17.52
C TYR A 174 -1.07 -19.28 -16.17
N PHE A 175 -1.45 -18.15 -15.60
CA PHE A 175 -2.36 -18.09 -14.46
C PHE A 175 -3.75 -17.73 -14.95
N ALA A 176 -4.77 -18.51 -14.62
CA ALA A 176 -6.12 -18.30 -15.08
C ALA A 176 -7.11 -18.08 -13.93
N ASP A 177 -8.10 -17.23 -14.19
CA ASP A 177 -9.16 -16.90 -13.27
C ASP A 177 -10.29 -16.14 -13.97
N ALA A 178 -11.45 -16.01 -13.31
CA ALA A 178 -12.57 -15.24 -13.80
C ALA A 178 -12.80 -13.97 -13.00
N VAL A 179 -13.16 -12.89 -13.70
CA VAL A 179 -13.54 -11.63 -13.07
C VAL A 179 -14.92 -11.18 -13.56
N HIS A 180 -15.70 -10.59 -12.65
CA HIS A 180 -17.08 -10.18 -12.89
C HIS A 180 -17.29 -8.68 -12.57
N PRO A 181 -16.69 -7.76 -13.37
CA PRO A 181 -16.91 -6.33 -13.14
C PRO A 181 -18.39 -5.97 -13.25
N GLU A 182 -18.88 -5.32 -12.22
CA GLU A 182 -20.25 -4.82 -12.17
C GLU A 182 -20.34 -3.44 -12.85
N TYR A 183 -21.44 -3.21 -13.58
CA TYR A 183 -21.77 -1.92 -14.17
C TYR A 183 -22.13 -0.90 -13.07
N GLN A 184 -21.12 -0.53 -12.29
CA GLN A 184 -21.23 0.42 -11.20
C GLN A 184 -19.94 1.20 -11.06
N THR A 185 -20.04 2.52 -10.95
CA THR A 185 -18.90 3.37 -10.60
C THR A 185 -18.46 3.07 -9.17
N LYS A 186 -17.20 2.73 -8.99
CA LYS A 186 -16.60 2.51 -7.67
C LYS A 186 -15.79 3.75 -7.27
N PRO A 187 -16.23 4.55 -6.27
CA PRO A 187 -15.43 5.65 -5.75
C PRO A 187 -14.10 5.13 -5.20
N ALA A 188 -13.01 5.75 -5.60
CA ALA A 188 -11.67 5.45 -5.13
C ALA A 188 -10.93 6.75 -4.75
N PHE A 189 -9.95 6.63 -3.89
CA PHE A 189 -9.13 7.76 -3.47
C PHE A 189 -8.37 8.36 -4.65
N GLY A 190 -8.25 9.69 -4.66
CA GLY A 190 -7.51 10.45 -5.66
C GLY A 190 -7.11 11.82 -5.11
N TRP A 191 -6.17 12.45 -5.79
CA TRP A 191 -5.76 13.80 -5.43
C TRP A 191 -6.82 14.80 -5.90
N VAL A 192 -7.31 15.63 -4.97
CA VAL A 192 -8.28 16.69 -5.23
C VAL A 192 -7.83 17.97 -4.57
N LYS A 193 -8.26 19.12 -5.12
CA LYS A 193 -7.94 20.43 -4.54
C LYS A 193 -8.53 20.52 -3.14
N THR A 194 -7.75 20.97 -2.18
CA THR A 194 -8.21 21.23 -0.81
C THR A 194 -9.44 22.14 -0.81
N GLY A 195 -10.47 21.76 -0.05
CA GLY A 195 -11.75 22.49 0.02
C GLY A 195 -12.72 22.19 -1.14
N SER A 196 -12.32 21.40 -2.16
CA SER A 196 -13.27 20.93 -3.17
C SER A 196 -14.09 19.74 -2.63
N ASN A 197 -15.30 19.58 -3.19
CA ASN A 197 -16.19 18.47 -2.86
C ASN A 197 -16.46 17.66 -4.14
N PRO A 198 -15.53 16.81 -4.60
CA PRO A 198 -15.66 16.05 -5.83
C PRO A 198 -16.75 14.98 -5.70
N ALA A 199 -17.51 14.80 -6.76
CA ALA A 199 -18.53 13.77 -6.86
C ALA A 199 -18.38 13.02 -8.20
N VAL A 200 -18.68 11.74 -8.21
CA VAL A 200 -18.72 10.92 -9.42
C VAL A 200 -20.15 10.43 -9.63
N LYS A 201 -20.64 10.54 -10.88
CA LYS A 201 -21.93 9.95 -11.25
C LYS A 201 -21.87 8.44 -11.05
N THR A 202 -22.94 7.87 -10.50
CA THR A 202 -23.08 6.43 -10.34
C THR A 202 -24.26 5.91 -11.14
N THR A 203 -24.27 4.62 -11.44
CA THR A 203 -25.40 3.94 -12.05
C THR A 203 -26.06 3.04 -11.01
N ALA A 204 -27.38 2.89 -11.09
CA ALA A 204 -28.14 1.90 -10.32
C ALA A 204 -28.17 0.52 -11.02
N GLY A 205 -27.40 0.34 -12.09
CA GLY A 205 -27.42 -0.87 -12.90
C GLY A 205 -26.83 -2.07 -12.17
N ARG A 206 -27.49 -3.24 -12.31
CA ARG A 206 -27.04 -4.53 -11.76
C ARG A 206 -26.34 -5.39 -12.82
N GLY A 207 -26.09 -4.85 -14.02
CA GLY A 207 -25.40 -5.55 -15.07
C GLY A 207 -23.96 -5.86 -14.71
N ARG A 208 -23.45 -6.98 -15.17
CA ARG A 208 -22.04 -7.35 -15.05
C ARG A 208 -21.50 -7.82 -16.38
N VAL A 209 -20.19 -7.80 -16.54
CA VAL A 209 -19.47 -8.42 -17.64
C VAL A 209 -18.65 -9.57 -17.06
N ASN A 210 -18.79 -10.75 -17.65
CA ASN A 210 -18.01 -11.91 -17.22
C ASN A 210 -16.80 -12.02 -18.14
N ILE A 211 -15.62 -12.06 -17.57
CA ILE A 211 -14.37 -12.33 -18.27
C ILE A 211 -13.74 -13.55 -17.62
N HIS A 212 -13.47 -14.57 -18.43
CA HIS A 212 -12.63 -15.68 -18.01
C HIS A 212 -11.30 -15.53 -18.75
N GLY A 213 -10.22 -15.25 -18.04
CA GLY A 213 -8.95 -14.85 -18.62
C GLY A 213 -7.77 -15.64 -18.09
N ALA A 214 -6.66 -15.53 -18.79
CA ALA A 214 -5.39 -16.06 -18.33
C ALA A 214 -4.28 -15.02 -18.56
N LEU A 215 -3.18 -15.15 -17.83
CA LEU A 215 -2.04 -14.25 -17.86
C LEU A 215 -0.74 -15.05 -17.90
N ASN A 216 0.09 -14.80 -18.90
CA ASN A 216 1.49 -15.21 -18.90
C ASN A 216 2.33 -14.06 -18.31
N LEU A 217 3.09 -14.31 -17.24
CA LEU A 217 3.89 -13.27 -16.57
C LEU A 217 5.14 -12.86 -17.33
N GLU A 218 5.67 -13.73 -18.18
CA GLU A 218 6.86 -13.46 -18.98
C GLU A 218 6.55 -12.52 -20.15
N THR A 219 5.53 -12.87 -20.93
CA THR A 219 5.16 -12.14 -22.15
C THR A 219 4.06 -11.11 -21.94
N PHE A 220 3.36 -11.17 -20.81
CA PHE A 220 2.13 -10.42 -20.51
C PHE A 220 0.98 -10.72 -21.50
N ASP A 221 1.07 -11.85 -22.24
CA ASP A 221 -0.03 -12.32 -23.05
C ASP A 221 -1.23 -12.65 -22.16
N THR A 222 -2.38 -12.10 -22.55
CA THR A 222 -3.61 -12.18 -21.74
C THR A 222 -4.77 -12.65 -22.59
N PRO A 223 -4.84 -13.95 -22.93
CA PRO A 223 -6.00 -14.54 -23.58
C PRO A 223 -7.21 -14.51 -22.65
N PHE A 224 -8.38 -14.18 -23.20
CA PHE A 224 -9.63 -14.17 -22.47
C PHE A 224 -10.82 -14.57 -23.33
N VAL A 225 -11.89 -15.01 -22.69
CA VAL A 225 -13.22 -15.21 -23.28
C VAL A 225 -14.24 -14.38 -22.51
N GLU A 226 -15.32 -13.99 -23.18
CA GLU A 226 -16.42 -13.20 -22.63
C GLU A 226 -17.69 -14.06 -22.62
N PRO A 227 -17.85 -14.98 -21.64
CA PRO A 227 -19.00 -15.86 -21.59
C PRO A 227 -20.21 -15.15 -20.95
N THR A 228 -21.41 -15.59 -21.32
CA THR A 228 -22.63 -15.19 -20.60
C THR A 228 -22.59 -15.70 -19.15
N THR A 229 -22.04 -16.90 -18.97
CA THR A 229 -21.85 -17.55 -17.65
C THR A 229 -20.46 -18.16 -17.61
N VAL A 230 -19.76 -18.01 -16.48
CA VAL A 230 -18.49 -18.70 -16.25
C VAL A 230 -18.80 -20.11 -15.75
N ASP A 231 -18.43 -21.09 -16.57
CA ASP A 231 -18.73 -22.51 -16.41
C ASP A 231 -17.64 -23.40 -17.06
N GLY A 232 -17.87 -24.70 -17.13
CA GLY A 232 -16.96 -25.66 -17.77
C GLY A 232 -16.75 -25.39 -19.27
N VAL A 233 -17.78 -24.92 -19.95
CA VAL A 233 -17.70 -24.58 -21.40
C VAL A 233 -16.76 -23.39 -21.59
N SER A 234 -16.95 -22.31 -20.81
CA SER A 234 -16.08 -21.14 -20.89
C SER A 234 -14.64 -21.47 -20.49
N ALA A 235 -14.45 -22.37 -19.52
CA ALA A 235 -13.13 -22.85 -19.14
C ALA A 235 -12.44 -23.59 -20.30
N ALA A 236 -13.15 -24.53 -20.95
CA ALA A 236 -12.63 -25.24 -22.12
C ALA A 236 -12.33 -24.30 -23.29
N GLN A 237 -13.16 -23.28 -23.52
CA GLN A 237 -12.92 -22.25 -24.53
C GLN A 237 -11.66 -21.43 -24.23
N LEU A 238 -11.42 -21.06 -22.94
CA LEU A 238 -10.21 -20.38 -22.55
C LEU A 238 -8.98 -21.24 -22.79
N LEU A 239 -9.01 -22.52 -22.38
CA LEU A 239 -7.91 -23.45 -22.61
C LEU A 239 -7.61 -23.62 -24.11
N ALA A 240 -8.63 -23.73 -24.95
CA ALA A 240 -8.49 -23.79 -26.42
C ALA A 240 -7.82 -22.53 -26.97
N LYS A 241 -8.20 -21.37 -26.42
CA LYS A 241 -7.62 -20.08 -26.83
C LYS A 241 -6.18 -19.94 -26.42
N ILE A 242 -5.82 -20.36 -25.19
CA ILE A 242 -4.44 -20.40 -24.73
C ILE A 242 -3.60 -21.30 -25.62
N GLU A 243 -4.09 -22.50 -25.91
CA GLU A 243 -3.39 -23.48 -26.76
C GLU A 243 -3.18 -22.96 -28.18
N ALA A 244 -4.18 -22.32 -28.77
CA ALA A 244 -4.12 -21.74 -30.14
C ALA A 244 -3.11 -20.56 -30.22
N ARG A 245 -2.93 -19.80 -29.13
CA ARG A 245 -1.98 -18.68 -29.10
C ARG A 245 -0.53 -19.12 -28.91
N ASN A 246 -0.31 -20.37 -28.57
CA ASN A 246 1.00 -20.95 -28.32
C ASN A 246 1.28 -22.15 -29.26
N PRO A 247 1.33 -21.95 -30.57
CA PRO A 247 1.50 -23.06 -31.53
C PRO A 247 2.84 -23.76 -31.37
N ASP A 248 3.89 -23.02 -30.94
CA ASP A 248 5.26 -23.51 -30.85
C ASP A 248 5.57 -24.14 -29.50
N LYS A 249 4.64 -24.12 -28.57
CA LYS A 249 4.86 -24.67 -27.23
C LYS A 249 4.43 -26.13 -27.15
N ARG A 250 5.35 -26.98 -26.68
CA ARG A 250 5.10 -28.43 -26.50
C ARG A 250 4.20 -28.70 -25.29
N VAL A 251 4.37 -27.93 -24.21
CA VAL A 251 3.56 -28.02 -22.98
C VAL A 251 3.16 -26.62 -22.53
N ILE A 252 1.94 -26.48 -22.10
CA ILE A 252 1.40 -25.23 -21.57
C ILE A 252 0.82 -25.51 -20.18
N HIS A 253 1.51 -25.04 -19.15
CA HIS A 253 1.07 -25.15 -17.77
C HIS A 253 0.02 -24.07 -17.49
N VAL A 254 -1.17 -24.47 -17.06
CA VAL A 254 -2.23 -23.53 -16.66
C VAL A 254 -2.52 -23.71 -15.18
N ILE A 255 -2.23 -22.65 -14.42
CA ILE A 255 -2.42 -22.57 -12.97
C ILE A 255 -3.73 -21.86 -12.71
N TRP A 256 -4.68 -22.51 -12.02
CA TRP A 256 -5.98 -21.95 -11.69
C TRP A 256 -6.52 -22.44 -10.35
N ASP A 257 -7.63 -21.88 -9.91
CA ASP A 257 -8.25 -22.24 -8.64
C ASP A 257 -8.99 -23.61 -8.70
N ASN A 258 -9.57 -23.99 -7.56
CA ASN A 258 -10.30 -25.24 -7.40
C ASN A 258 -11.80 -25.12 -7.68
N ALA A 259 -12.26 -24.16 -8.50
CA ALA A 259 -13.67 -24.04 -8.83
C ALA A 259 -14.22 -25.36 -9.40
N ALA A 260 -15.44 -25.72 -9.02
CA ALA A 260 -16.03 -27.00 -9.40
C ALA A 260 -16.11 -27.23 -10.92
N TYR A 261 -16.36 -26.18 -11.69
CA TYR A 261 -16.43 -26.24 -13.15
C TYR A 261 -15.08 -26.53 -13.81
N HIS A 262 -13.95 -26.24 -13.17
CA HIS A 262 -12.61 -26.60 -13.63
C HIS A 262 -12.37 -28.13 -13.63
N LYS A 263 -13.18 -28.87 -12.88
CA LYS A 263 -13.17 -30.36 -12.82
C LYS A 263 -14.35 -30.97 -13.56
N GLY A 264 -15.12 -30.15 -14.26
CA GLY A 264 -16.32 -30.54 -14.97
C GLY A 264 -16.08 -31.39 -16.22
N PRO A 265 -17.15 -31.94 -16.81
CA PRO A 265 -17.05 -32.81 -17.99
C PRO A 265 -16.42 -32.10 -19.18
N ASP A 266 -16.73 -30.82 -19.43
CA ASP A 266 -16.23 -30.06 -20.57
C ASP A 266 -14.71 -29.92 -20.56
N VAL A 267 -14.15 -29.58 -19.37
CA VAL A 267 -12.70 -29.47 -19.20
C VAL A 267 -12.04 -30.85 -19.34
N ARG A 268 -12.61 -31.89 -18.74
CA ARG A 268 -12.08 -33.25 -18.90
C ARG A 268 -12.09 -33.72 -20.35
N ALA A 269 -13.18 -33.46 -21.07
CA ALA A 269 -13.28 -33.76 -22.49
C ALA A 269 -12.25 -33.01 -23.33
N PHE A 270 -12.01 -31.72 -23.01
CA PHE A 270 -10.97 -30.91 -23.62
C PHE A 270 -9.57 -31.53 -23.41
N LEU A 271 -9.23 -31.90 -22.19
CA LEU A 271 -7.91 -32.44 -21.85
C LEU A 271 -7.68 -33.85 -22.45
N ALA A 272 -8.75 -34.63 -22.61
CA ALA A 272 -8.69 -35.98 -23.18
C ALA A 272 -8.49 -36.00 -24.70
N ARG A 273 -8.48 -34.84 -25.38
CA ARG A 273 -8.27 -34.77 -26.84
C ARG A 273 -6.87 -35.24 -27.23
N PRO A 274 -6.73 -36.00 -28.29
CA PRO A 274 -5.43 -36.31 -28.85
C PRO A 274 -4.62 -35.03 -29.14
N GLY A 275 -3.38 -34.99 -28.70
CA GLY A 275 -2.49 -33.86 -28.95
C GLY A 275 -2.75 -32.61 -28.05
N CYS A 276 -3.58 -32.72 -27.01
CA CYS A 276 -3.75 -31.65 -26.04
C CYS A 276 -2.41 -31.35 -25.32
N ARG A 277 -2.01 -30.08 -25.31
CA ARG A 277 -0.74 -29.63 -24.74
C ARG A 277 -0.90 -28.93 -23.39
N ILE A 278 -2.12 -28.87 -22.88
CA ILE A 278 -2.43 -28.23 -21.61
C ILE A 278 -2.13 -29.17 -20.45
N HIS A 279 -1.35 -28.70 -19.50
CA HIS A 279 -1.09 -29.31 -18.20
C HIS A 279 -1.67 -28.43 -17.10
N LEU A 280 -2.65 -28.93 -16.35
CA LEU A 280 -3.32 -28.16 -15.29
C LEU A 280 -2.62 -28.31 -13.95
N ILE A 281 -2.41 -27.18 -13.29
CA ILE A 281 -1.89 -27.09 -11.92
C ILE A 281 -2.94 -26.39 -11.06
N GLN A 282 -3.29 -27.02 -9.94
CA GLN A 282 -4.29 -26.49 -9.02
C GLN A 282 -3.65 -25.61 -7.95
N LEU A 283 -4.17 -24.41 -7.77
CA LEU A 283 -3.83 -23.56 -6.61
C LEU A 283 -4.30 -24.21 -5.29
N PRO A 284 -3.61 -23.97 -4.17
CA PRO A 284 -4.13 -24.32 -2.88
C PRO A 284 -5.52 -23.69 -2.63
N PRO A 285 -6.47 -24.40 -2.01
CA PRO A 285 -7.77 -23.84 -1.71
C PRO A 285 -7.67 -22.57 -0.88
N TYR A 286 -8.54 -21.60 -1.17
CA TYR A 286 -8.64 -20.32 -0.46
C TYR A 286 -7.35 -19.45 -0.50
N CYS A 287 -6.54 -19.57 -1.53
CA CYS A 287 -5.28 -18.83 -1.69
C CYS A 287 -5.26 -17.95 -2.95
N PRO A 288 -6.20 -17.00 -3.14
CA PRO A 288 -6.22 -16.13 -4.32
C PRO A 288 -4.97 -15.26 -4.41
N HIS A 289 -4.31 -14.96 -3.29
CA HIS A 289 -3.08 -14.18 -3.25
C HIS A 289 -1.87 -14.87 -3.94
N LEU A 290 -1.97 -16.18 -4.18
CA LEU A 290 -1.02 -16.98 -4.97
C LEU A 290 -1.39 -17.02 -6.47
N ASN A 291 -2.42 -16.28 -6.89
CA ASN A 291 -2.78 -16.12 -8.29
C ASN A 291 -2.46 -14.68 -8.76
N PRO A 292 -1.38 -14.46 -9.52
CA PRO A 292 -1.01 -13.12 -9.99
C PRO A 292 -2.08 -12.43 -10.84
N ILE A 293 -2.95 -13.16 -11.50
CA ILE A 293 -4.01 -12.58 -12.32
C ILE A 293 -5.00 -11.76 -11.48
N GLU A 294 -5.16 -12.06 -10.19
CA GLU A 294 -5.96 -11.25 -9.27
C GLU A 294 -5.43 -9.81 -9.13
N ARG A 295 -4.12 -9.65 -9.26
CA ARG A 295 -3.48 -8.32 -9.29
C ARG A 295 -3.78 -7.59 -10.60
N LEU A 296 -3.89 -8.33 -11.72
CA LEU A 296 -4.34 -7.77 -12.99
C LEU A 296 -5.80 -7.32 -12.91
N TRP A 297 -6.67 -8.07 -12.21
CA TRP A 297 -8.05 -7.64 -11.93
C TRP A 297 -8.11 -6.34 -11.13
N ALA A 298 -7.22 -6.17 -10.18
CA ALA A 298 -7.12 -4.88 -9.45
C ALA A 298 -6.71 -3.73 -10.38
N VAL A 299 -5.78 -3.95 -11.32
CA VAL A 299 -5.42 -2.97 -12.35
C VAL A 299 -6.60 -2.68 -13.28
N LEU A 300 -7.32 -3.72 -13.75
CA LEU A 300 -8.54 -3.55 -14.54
C LEU A 300 -9.53 -2.61 -13.82
N HIS A 301 -9.78 -2.83 -12.53
CA HIS A 301 -10.68 -1.99 -11.76
C HIS A 301 -10.19 -0.55 -11.66
N GLN A 302 -8.88 -0.32 -11.47
CA GLN A 302 -8.31 1.03 -11.47
C GLN A 302 -8.53 1.77 -12.79
N TYR A 303 -8.41 1.06 -13.92
CA TYR A 303 -8.52 1.64 -15.26
C TYR A 303 -9.96 1.80 -15.74
N VAL A 304 -10.86 0.92 -15.32
CA VAL A 304 -12.22 0.85 -15.89
C VAL A 304 -13.31 1.26 -14.91
N THR A 305 -13.23 0.87 -13.62
CA THR A 305 -14.35 1.08 -12.70
C THR A 305 -14.15 2.22 -11.70
N HIS A 306 -12.89 2.51 -11.31
CA HIS A 306 -12.62 3.52 -10.29
C HIS A 306 -12.85 4.93 -10.84
N ASN A 307 -13.73 5.68 -10.17
CA ASN A 307 -14.06 7.07 -10.50
C ASN A 307 -14.51 7.30 -11.96
N ARG A 308 -14.98 6.27 -12.66
CA ARG A 308 -15.44 6.35 -14.04
C ARG A 308 -16.92 6.04 -14.16
N TYR A 309 -17.63 6.91 -14.85
CA TYR A 309 -19.04 6.77 -15.18
C TYR A 309 -19.21 6.38 -16.64
N TYR A 310 -20.06 5.39 -16.92
CA TYR A 310 -20.44 4.99 -18.27
C TYR A 310 -21.94 5.18 -18.46
N PRO A 311 -22.39 5.90 -19.50
CA PRO A 311 -23.80 6.14 -19.76
C PRO A 311 -24.63 4.86 -20.02
N SER A 312 -23.99 3.78 -20.48
CA SER A 312 -24.68 2.52 -20.77
C SER A 312 -23.79 1.29 -20.43
N GLN A 313 -24.45 0.16 -20.18
CA GLN A 313 -23.77 -1.12 -20.00
C GLN A 313 -22.92 -1.52 -21.23
N LYS A 314 -23.38 -1.18 -22.44
CA LYS A 314 -22.63 -1.41 -23.68
C LYS A 314 -21.29 -0.69 -23.70
N GLN A 315 -21.27 0.58 -23.27
CA GLN A 315 -20.03 1.36 -23.19
C GLN A 315 -19.11 0.83 -22.08
N PHE A 316 -19.68 0.40 -20.96
CA PHE A 316 -18.92 -0.23 -19.88
C PHE A 316 -18.26 -1.53 -20.35
N ALA A 317 -19.01 -2.42 -21.03
CA ALA A 317 -18.47 -3.64 -21.62
C ALA A 317 -17.37 -3.34 -22.64
N ALA A 318 -17.60 -2.36 -23.52
CA ALA A 318 -16.59 -1.93 -24.50
C ALA A 318 -15.30 -1.44 -23.81
N ALA A 319 -15.39 -0.70 -22.71
CA ALA A 319 -14.23 -0.25 -21.96
C ALA A 319 -13.44 -1.41 -21.32
N ILE A 320 -14.13 -2.44 -20.80
CA ILE A 320 -13.49 -3.67 -20.32
C ILE A 320 -12.75 -4.37 -21.45
N LEU A 321 -13.39 -4.56 -22.60
CA LEU A 321 -12.76 -5.24 -23.76
C LEU A 321 -11.57 -4.43 -24.30
N ALA A 322 -11.68 -3.11 -24.34
CA ALA A 322 -10.58 -2.22 -24.73
C ALA A 322 -9.38 -2.34 -23.77
N PHE A 323 -9.62 -2.55 -22.46
CA PHE A 323 -8.55 -2.79 -21.51
C PHE A 323 -7.69 -4.00 -21.92
N PHE A 324 -8.31 -5.12 -22.28
CA PHE A 324 -7.60 -6.32 -22.71
C PHE A 324 -6.97 -6.20 -24.10
N ARG A 325 -7.68 -5.58 -25.04
CA ARG A 325 -7.27 -5.54 -26.45
C ARG A 325 -6.26 -4.43 -26.75
N GLU A 326 -6.31 -3.34 -26.00
CA GLU A 326 -5.54 -2.13 -26.30
C GLU A 326 -4.65 -1.69 -25.13
N THR A 327 -5.20 -1.58 -23.90
CA THR A 327 -4.47 -1.04 -22.77
C THR A 327 -3.36 -1.98 -22.31
N ILE A 328 -3.65 -3.27 -22.10
CA ILE A 328 -2.63 -4.24 -21.71
C ILE A 328 -1.48 -4.29 -22.72
N PRO A 329 -1.70 -4.46 -24.02
CA PRO A 329 -0.60 -4.53 -24.99
C PRO A 329 0.26 -3.26 -25.03
N LYS A 330 -0.34 -2.08 -24.80
CA LYS A 330 0.38 -0.80 -24.84
C LYS A 330 1.11 -0.49 -23.53
N GLU A 331 0.51 -0.82 -22.40
CA GLU A 331 0.94 -0.35 -21.08
C GLU A 331 1.44 -1.46 -20.15
N TRP A 332 1.59 -2.69 -20.61
CA TRP A 332 1.98 -3.82 -19.78
C TRP A 332 3.23 -3.58 -18.92
N LYS A 333 4.19 -2.78 -19.42
CA LYS A 333 5.39 -2.41 -18.68
C LYS A 333 5.08 -1.65 -17.39
N ASN A 334 4.03 -0.83 -17.39
CA ASN A 334 3.57 -0.08 -16.23
C ASN A 334 2.84 -0.96 -15.19
N PHE A 335 2.42 -2.16 -15.60
CA PHE A 335 1.72 -3.11 -14.74
C PHE A 335 2.66 -4.18 -14.16
N ARG A 336 3.78 -4.45 -14.81
CA ARG A 336 4.69 -5.55 -14.50
C ARG A 336 5.10 -5.57 -13.02
N ASP A 337 5.45 -4.43 -12.45
CA ASP A 337 5.86 -4.34 -11.04
C ASP A 337 4.72 -4.62 -10.06
N LYS A 338 3.47 -4.40 -10.49
CA LYS A 338 2.27 -4.65 -9.70
C LYS A 338 1.74 -6.07 -9.86
N VAL A 339 1.93 -6.66 -11.04
CA VAL A 339 1.42 -7.98 -11.42
C VAL A 339 2.60 -8.94 -11.52
N SER A 340 3.04 -9.43 -10.38
CA SER A 340 4.24 -10.28 -10.24
C SER A 340 3.90 -11.55 -9.48
N ASP A 341 4.79 -12.52 -9.51
CA ASP A 341 4.76 -13.78 -8.75
C ASP A 341 5.46 -13.68 -7.38
N ASN A 342 5.57 -12.49 -6.82
CA ASN A 342 6.11 -12.30 -5.47
C ASN A 342 5.15 -12.90 -4.44
N PHE A 343 5.20 -14.21 -4.30
CA PHE A 343 4.35 -14.98 -3.41
C PHE A 343 4.78 -14.84 -1.95
N ARG A 344 3.80 -14.79 -1.06
CA ARG A 344 4.03 -14.76 0.38
C ARG A 344 3.09 -15.75 1.05
N ILE A 345 3.63 -16.54 1.95
CA ILE A 345 2.81 -17.40 2.80
C ILE A 345 2.02 -16.52 3.75
N THR A 346 0.72 -16.68 3.74
CA THR A 346 -0.19 -16.00 4.68
C THR A 346 -0.48 -16.94 5.84
N THR A 347 -0.05 -16.56 7.05
CA THR A 347 -0.30 -17.30 8.29
C THR A 347 -1.21 -16.49 9.20
N HIS A 348 -2.00 -17.16 10.04
CA HIS A 348 -2.79 -16.48 11.09
C HIS A 348 -1.88 -15.76 12.10
N ASP A 349 -0.68 -16.30 12.34
CA ASP A 349 0.29 -15.75 13.29
C ASP A 349 0.82 -14.37 12.89
N ASN A 350 0.80 -14.06 11.59
CA ASN A 350 1.22 -12.75 11.07
C ASN A 350 0.13 -11.67 11.18
N PHE A 351 -1.05 -12.02 11.70
CA PHE A 351 -2.18 -11.10 11.81
C PHE A 351 -2.87 -11.28 13.16
N ARG A 352 -3.22 -10.15 13.74
CA ARG A 352 -4.16 -10.16 14.85
C ARG A 352 -5.57 -10.39 14.30
N VAL A 353 -6.13 -11.55 14.57
CA VAL A 353 -7.51 -11.87 14.22
C VAL A 353 -8.44 -11.12 15.17
N LEU A 354 -9.32 -10.30 14.62
CA LEU A 354 -10.37 -9.60 15.37
C LEU A 354 -11.52 -10.57 15.62
N ALA A 355 -11.93 -10.71 16.87
CA ALA A 355 -13.06 -11.53 17.27
C ALA A 355 -14.40 -10.90 16.87
#